data_208f4268ca827fb5eb6870942a402f85
#
_entry.id   208f4268ca827fb5eb6870942a402f85
#
_cell.length_a   1.000
_cell.length_b   1.000
_cell.length_c   1.000
_cell.angle_alpha   90.00
_cell.angle_beta   90.00
_cell.angle_gamma   90.00
#
_symmetry.space_group_name_H-M   'P 1'
#
loop_
_entity.id
_entity.type
_entity.pdbx_description
1 polymer ?
#
loop_
_entity_poly.entity_id
_entity_poly.type
_entity_poly.pdbx_seq_one_letter_code
_entity_poly.pdbx_strand_id
1 'polypeptide(L)'
;PQEPSSPDYDSHAYLWGLGSVVSAFNAIVQNTDNVDFRMTYESRLKETLLKYYNTTKEPMCFGCFVNPHDQRLYDDAIWVGIDLADLYSKTKDSWYLDYAKSVWNFVLSGKDDELGGGVYWDENAKDSKNTCSNAPAVVLALKLYQITNDAAYLENGKDIYKWTKSKLQDPSDYLYWDCIKTSGKIETSKFSYNSGQMMQAAVLLYNATGEEQYLTDAKLLAEACYNYFFENFISNSSGEQFRILKDGSRWFNAIMVRGFLELNKVESNGTYMIAIRKSVDHAWKYTRDAETGLFFKQFSGNDITDNPGDILAQGAMVEFCLLYTSDAAD
;
A
#
# COMPACT_ATOMS: atom_id res chain seq x y z
N PRO A 1 0.74 -18.16 10.89
CA PRO A 1 1.12 -19.40 10.26
C PRO A 1 2.59 -19.67 10.60
N GLN A 2 2.90 -20.88 11.12
CA GLN A 2 4.28 -21.28 11.35
C GLN A 2 4.96 -21.44 10.00
N GLU A 3 6.10 -20.76 9.84
CA GLU A 3 6.94 -20.91 8.66
C GLU A 3 7.41 -22.36 8.54
N PRO A 4 7.40 -22.93 7.33
CA PRO A 4 7.98 -24.24 7.12
C PRO A 4 9.50 -24.17 7.33
N SER A 5 10.05 -25.10 8.07
CA SER A 5 11.49 -25.25 8.35
C SER A 5 12.27 -25.72 7.11
N SER A 6 12.46 -24.83 6.14
CA SER A 6 13.38 -25.05 5.02
C SER A 6 14.54 -24.07 5.14
N PRO A 7 15.81 -24.48 4.90
CA PRO A 7 16.95 -23.56 4.96
C PRO A 7 16.83 -22.33 4.07
N ASP A 8 16.06 -22.40 2.99
CA ASP A 8 15.83 -21.28 2.08
C ASP A 8 14.77 -20.29 2.59
N TYR A 9 13.87 -20.71 3.47
CA TYR A 9 12.89 -19.84 4.13
C TYR A 9 13.51 -18.95 5.20
N ASP A 10 14.51 -19.47 5.93
CA ASP A 10 15.11 -18.77 7.08
C ASP A 10 16.02 -17.61 6.66
N SER A 11 16.35 -17.49 5.37
CA SER A 11 17.30 -16.49 4.87
C SER A 11 16.67 -15.28 4.17
N HIS A 12 15.36 -15.32 3.86
CA HIS A 12 14.68 -14.27 3.08
C HIS A 12 13.32 -13.91 3.70
N ALA A 13 13.00 -12.60 3.69
CA ALA A 13 11.68 -12.14 4.11
C ALA A 13 10.57 -12.63 3.17
N TYR A 14 9.32 -12.65 3.63
CA TYR A 14 8.16 -12.74 2.73
C TYR A 14 8.16 -11.58 1.74
N LEU A 15 7.56 -11.78 0.56
CA LEU A 15 7.41 -10.74 -0.45
C LEU A 15 6.76 -9.48 0.13
N TRP A 16 5.77 -9.62 0.99
CA TRP A 16 5.14 -8.47 1.67
C TRP A 16 6.15 -7.66 2.49
N GLY A 17 7.02 -8.30 3.26
CA GLY A 17 8.10 -7.62 3.98
C GLY A 17 9.08 -6.92 3.03
N LEU A 18 9.48 -7.60 1.94
CA LEU A 18 10.31 -7.00 0.89
C LEU A 18 9.57 -5.83 0.20
N GLY A 19 8.25 -5.94 0.02
CA GLY A 19 7.41 -4.88 -0.56
C GLY A 19 7.58 -3.54 0.17
N SER A 20 7.73 -3.55 1.50
CA SER A 20 7.99 -2.31 2.24
C SER A 20 9.35 -1.69 1.93
N VAL A 21 10.35 -2.50 1.60
CA VAL A 21 11.67 -2.03 1.15
C VAL A 21 11.58 -1.46 -0.26
N VAL A 22 10.79 -2.08 -1.14
CA VAL A 22 10.51 -1.56 -2.49
C VAL A 22 9.82 -0.19 -2.40
N SER A 23 8.82 -0.06 -1.52
CA SER A 23 8.12 1.20 -1.26
C SER A 23 9.06 2.28 -0.74
N ALA A 24 9.95 1.94 0.21
CA ALA A 24 10.97 2.86 0.72
C ALA A 24 11.94 3.30 -0.39
N PHE A 25 12.42 2.37 -1.21
CA PHE A 25 13.28 2.67 -2.35
C PHE A 25 12.56 3.58 -3.36
N ASN A 26 11.31 3.26 -3.71
CA ASN A 26 10.48 4.09 -4.56
C ASN A 26 10.35 5.51 -4.01
N ALA A 27 10.00 5.65 -2.72
CA ALA A 27 9.88 6.96 -2.07
C ALA A 27 11.18 7.78 -2.16
N ILE A 28 12.34 7.14 -1.95
CA ILE A 28 13.66 7.82 -2.11
C ILE A 28 13.86 8.27 -3.56
N VAL A 29 13.61 7.41 -4.54
CA VAL A 29 13.80 7.73 -5.97
C VAL A 29 12.83 8.83 -6.44
N GLN A 30 11.60 8.86 -5.92
CA GLN A 30 10.63 9.90 -6.26
C GLN A 30 11.06 11.29 -5.73
N ASN A 31 11.65 11.33 -4.55
CA ASN A 31 11.90 12.57 -3.80
C ASN A 31 13.38 13.02 -3.80
N THR A 32 14.25 12.31 -4.48
CA THR A 32 15.68 12.70 -4.62
C THR A 32 16.18 12.47 -6.01
N ASP A 33 17.03 13.37 -6.47
CA ASP A 33 17.80 13.21 -7.71
C ASP A 33 19.19 12.58 -7.44
N ASN A 34 19.36 11.92 -6.28
CA ASN A 34 20.60 11.24 -5.93
C ASN A 34 20.83 10.00 -6.81
N VAL A 35 21.51 10.22 -7.91
CA VAL A 35 21.84 9.18 -8.90
C VAL A 35 22.74 8.09 -8.30
N ASP A 36 23.65 8.46 -7.41
CA ASP A 36 24.59 7.50 -6.80
C ASP A 36 23.84 6.49 -5.89
N PHE A 37 22.86 6.97 -5.11
CA PHE A 37 21.99 6.08 -4.33
C PHE A 37 21.26 5.11 -5.26
N ARG A 38 20.60 5.62 -6.29
CA ARG A 38 19.87 4.80 -7.24
C ARG A 38 20.78 3.77 -7.90
N MET A 39 21.91 4.18 -8.47
CA MET A 39 22.85 3.26 -9.13
C MET A 39 23.38 2.18 -8.18
N THR A 40 23.59 2.51 -6.91
CA THR A 40 24.11 1.56 -5.91
C THR A 40 23.10 0.49 -5.53
N TYR A 41 21.83 0.86 -5.38
CA TYR A 41 20.82 -0.04 -4.79
C TYR A 41 19.84 -0.63 -5.79
N GLU A 42 19.69 -0.02 -6.97
CA GLU A 42 18.72 -0.46 -7.99
C GLU A 42 19.00 -1.88 -8.50
N SER A 43 20.26 -2.19 -8.82
CA SER A 43 20.63 -3.53 -9.28
C SER A 43 20.35 -4.60 -8.22
N ARG A 44 20.68 -4.30 -6.97
CA ARG A 44 20.41 -5.21 -5.83
C ARG A 44 18.91 -5.42 -5.61
N LEU A 45 18.10 -4.36 -5.74
CA LEU A 45 16.65 -4.46 -5.64
C LEU A 45 16.09 -5.37 -6.74
N LYS A 46 16.48 -5.15 -7.99
CA LYS A 46 16.05 -5.96 -9.14
C LYS A 46 16.47 -7.43 -8.98
N GLU A 47 17.72 -7.69 -8.63
CA GLU A 47 18.23 -9.03 -8.37
C GLU A 47 17.46 -9.72 -7.25
N THR A 48 17.12 -8.99 -6.17
CA THR A 48 16.36 -9.54 -5.06
C THR A 48 14.93 -9.86 -5.47
N LEU A 49 14.25 -8.95 -6.16
CA LEU A 49 12.89 -9.18 -6.67
C LEU A 49 12.83 -10.38 -7.63
N LEU A 50 13.84 -10.56 -8.47
CA LEU A 50 13.89 -11.69 -9.39
C LEU A 50 13.97 -13.06 -8.70
N LYS A 51 14.46 -13.14 -7.46
CA LYS A 51 14.42 -14.37 -6.66
C LYS A 51 13.00 -14.80 -6.31
N TYR A 52 12.06 -13.85 -6.20
CA TYR A 52 10.64 -14.12 -5.92
C TYR A 52 9.82 -14.32 -7.19
N TYR A 53 10.41 -14.04 -8.37
CA TYR A 53 9.66 -14.08 -9.62
C TYR A 53 9.50 -15.53 -10.11
N ASN A 54 8.25 -16.04 -10.04
CA ASN A 54 7.91 -17.38 -10.46
C ASN A 54 7.67 -17.43 -11.97
N THR A 55 8.56 -18.13 -12.69
CA THR A 55 8.50 -18.36 -14.13
C THR A 55 7.94 -19.73 -14.49
N THR A 56 7.56 -20.54 -13.50
CA THR A 56 7.10 -21.92 -13.71
C THR A 56 5.60 -22.05 -13.82
N LYS A 57 4.86 -20.99 -13.50
CA LYS A 57 3.39 -20.96 -13.48
C LYS A 57 2.88 -19.71 -14.19
N GLU A 58 1.98 -19.90 -15.15
CA GLU A 58 1.32 -18.78 -15.85
C GLU A 58 0.08 -18.26 -15.11
N PRO A 59 -0.19 -16.96 -15.15
CA PRO A 59 0.72 -15.90 -15.62
C PRO A 59 1.97 -15.81 -14.72
N MET A 60 3.15 -15.61 -15.31
CA MET A 60 4.37 -15.41 -14.53
C MET A 60 4.24 -14.18 -13.63
N CYS A 61 4.57 -14.31 -12.35
CA CYS A 61 4.47 -13.22 -11.36
C CYS A 61 5.31 -13.52 -10.12
N PHE A 62 5.39 -12.54 -9.23
CA PHE A 62 6.05 -12.70 -7.92
C PHE A 62 5.26 -13.67 -7.03
N GLY A 63 5.99 -14.59 -6.37
CA GLY A 63 5.48 -15.45 -5.31
C GLY A 63 5.77 -14.88 -3.92
N CYS A 64 5.12 -15.42 -2.90
CA CYS A 64 5.31 -14.98 -1.51
C CYS A 64 6.72 -15.28 -0.98
N PHE A 65 7.41 -16.25 -1.56
CA PHE A 65 8.72 -16.74 -1.11
C PHE A 65 9.74 -16.79 -2.24
N VAL A 66 11.03 -16.83 -1.87
CA VAL A 66 12.12 -17.14 -2.78
C VAL A 66 12.07 -18.63 -3.14
N ASN A 67 12.27 -18.93 -4.43
CA ASN A 67 12.21 -20.28 -4.99
C ASN A 67 10.80 -20.91 -5.14
N PRO A 68 10.66 -22.05 -5.84
CA PRO A 68 9.43 -22.46 -6.49
C PRO A 68 8.34 -22.95 -5.52
N HIS A 69 8.04 -22.15 -4.53
CA HIS A 69 6.84 -22.35 -3.73
C HIS A 69 5.63 -21.88 -4.53
N ASP A 70 4.62 -22.72 -4.57
CA ASP A 70 3.39 -22.46 -5.32
C ASP A 70 2.51 -21.36 -4.72
N GLN A 71 2.86 -20.77 -3.57
CA GLN A 71 2.02 -19.76 -2.94
C GLN A 71 2.24 -18.39 -3.59
N ARG A 72 1.18 -17.88 -4.19
CA ARG A 72 1.11 -16.51 -4.70
C ARG A 72 -0.17 -15.86 -4.19
N LEU A 73 -0.01 -14.73 -3.49
CA LEU A 73 -1.10 -13.89 -3.04
C LEU A 73 -1.22 -12.69 -3.98
N TYR A 74 -2.44 -12.36 -4.36
CA TYR A 74 -2.66 -11.27 -5.32
C TYR A 74 -2.21 -9.93 -4.75
N ASP A 75 -2.53 -9.64 -3.50
CA ASP A 75 -2.17 -8.38 -2.84
C ASP A 75 -0.66 -8.20 -2.70
N ASP A 76 0.09 -9.21 -2.26
CA ASP A 76 1.55 -9.14 -2.12
C ASP A 76 2.23 -8.72 -3.44
N ALA A 77 1.81 -9.32 -4.56
CA ALA A 77 2.32 -8.97 -5.87
C ALA A 77 1.88 -7.55 -6.31
N ILE A 78 0.63 -7.17 -6.03
CA ILE A 78 0.10 -5.86 -6.43
C ILE A 78 0.84 -4.72 -5.75
N TRP A 79 1.19 -4.85 -4.46
CA TRP A 79 1.98 -3.82 -3.77
C TRP A 79 3.31 -3.55 -4.47
N VAL A 80 4.01 -4.60 -4.85
CA VAL A 80 5.24 -4.48 -5.66
C VAL A 80 4.92 -3.83 -7.03
N GLY A 81 3.87 -4.28 -7.71
CA GLY A 81 3.48 -3.77 -9.02
C GLY A 81 3.19 -2.26 -9.03
N ILE A 82 2.56 -1.72 -7.97
CA ILE A 82 2.29 -0.28 -7.80
C ILE A 82 3.61 0.50 -7.75
N ASP A 83 4.53 0.07 -6.91
CA ASP A 83 5.82 0.75 -6.76
C ASP A 83 6.68 0.64 -8.03
N LEU A 84 6.61 -0.49 -8.75
CA LEU A 84 7.28 -0.63 -10.06
C LEU A 84 6.69 0.32 -11.11
N ALA A 85 5.38 0.53 -11.12
CA ALA A 85 4.75 1.50 -12.03
C ALA A 85 5.22 2.94 -11.72
N ASP A 86 5.34 3.29 -10.45
CA ASP A 86 5.86 4.59 -10.03
C ASP A 86 7.35 4.76 -10.38
N LEU A 87 8.17 3.73 -10.15
CA LEU A 87 9.59 3.73 -10.54
C LEU A 87 9.77 3.89 -12.06
N TYR A 88 8.93 3.22 -12.88
CA TYR A 88 8.94 3.47 -14.32
C TYR A 88 8.57 4.91 -14.66
N SER A 89 7.56 5.47 -13.99
CA SER A 89 7.13 6.85 -14.24
C SER A 89 8.26 7.86 -14.02
N LYS A 90 9.11 7.62 -13.02
CA LYS A 90 10.28 8.48 -12.70
C LYS A 90 11.49 8.18 -13.58
N THR A 91 11.84 6.88 -13.74
CA THR A 91 13.13 6.49 -14.32
C THR A 91 13.10 6.21 -15.82
N LYS A 92 11.91 5.86 -16.36
CA LYS A 92 11.67 5.36 -17.72
C LYS A 92 12.40 4.05 -18.06
N ASP A 93 12.88 3.32 -17.05
CA ASP A 93 13.46 2.01 -17.24
C ASP A 93 12.35 0.96 -17.49
N SER A 94 12.32 0.38 -18.71
CA SER A 94 11.29 -0.54 -19.16
C SER A 94 11.19 -1.79 -18.30
N TRP A 95 12.26 -2.21 -17.61
CA TRP A 95 12.23 -3.34 -16.69
C TRP A 95 11.10 -3.19 -15.67
N TYR A 96 10.93 -2.02 -15.09
CA TYR A 96 9.88 -1.76 -14.12
C TYR A 96 8.47 -1.89 -14.71
N LEU A 97 8.27 -1.37 -15.93
CA LEU A 97 6.97 -1.45 -16.59
C LEU A 97 6.61 -2.89 -16.98
N ASP A 98 7.60 -3.66 -17.47
CA ASP A 98 7.39 -5.05 -17.88
C ASP A 98 6.93 -5.91 -16.71
N TYR A 99 7.55 -5.74 -15.54
CA TYR A 99 7.15 -6.47 -14.33
C TYR A 99 5.84 -5.93 -13.73
N ALA A 100 5.56 -4.64 -13.77
CA ALA A 100 4.25 -4.09 -13.37
C ALA A 100 3.11 -4.66 -14.24
N LYS A 101 3.33 -4.79 -15.56
CA LYS A 101 2.37 -5.44 -16.47
C LYS A 101 2.22 -6.94 -16.20
N SER A 102 3.30 -7.62 -15.84
CA SER A 102 3.24 -9.02 -15.42
C SER A 102 2.36 -9.20 -14.18
N VAL A 103 2.51 -8.33 -13.18
CA VAL A 103 1.61 -8.30 -12.01
C VAL A 103 0.17 -8.07 -12.42
N TRP A 104 -0.09 -7.15 -13.35
CA TRP A 104 -1.45 -6.91 -13.84
C TRP A 104 -2.06 -8.14 -14.53
N ASN A 105 -1.28 -8.85 -15.33
CA ASN A 105 -1.75 -10.11 -15.94
C ASN A 105 -2.12 -11.15 -14.87
N PHE A 106 -1.34 -11.20 -13.80
CA PHE A 106 -1.66 -12.04 -12.64
C PHE A 106 -2.95 -11.59 -11.96
N VAL A 107 -3.17 -10.30 -11.74
CA VAL A 107 -4.43 -9.76 -11.19
C VAL A 107 -5.64 -10.22 -12.01
N LEU A 108 -5.55 -10.14 -13.34
CA LEU A 108 -6.64 -10.56 -14.22
C LEU A 108 -6.97 -12.06 -14.10
N SER A 109 -5.98 -12.91 -13.81
CA SER A 109 -6.21 -14.35 -13.58
C SER A 109 -6.97 -14.66 -12.28
N GLY A 110 -6.97 -13.71 -11.34
CA GLY A 110 -7.72 -13.80 -10.08
C GLY A 110 -9.14 -13.23 -10.15
N LYS A 111 -9.55 -12.72 -11.31
CA LYS A 111 -10.88 -12.14 -11.53
C LYS A 111 -11.81 -13.17 -12.18
N ASP A 112 -13.01 -13.32 -11.64
CA ASP A 112 -14.07 -14.12 -12.23
C ASP A 112 -15.45 -13.55 -11.84
N ASP A 113 -16.54 -14.25 -12.24
CA ASP A 113 -17.92 -13.81 -11.98
C ASP A 113 -18.48 -14.28 -10.63
N GLU A 114 -17.71 -15.03 -9.84
CA GLU A 114 -18.12 -15.40 -8.49
C GLU A 114 -18.30 -14.14 -7.64
N LEU A 115 -19.40 -14.04 -6.92
CA LEU A 115 -19.84 -12.83 -6.20
C LEU A 115 -20.09 -11.60 -7.10
N GLY A 116 -20.17 -11.80 -8.42
CA GLY A 116 -20.40 -10.76 -9.41
C GLY A 116 -19.17 -9.93 -9.79
N GLY A 117 -17.96 -10.48 -9.63
CA GLY A 117 -16.70 -9.84 -9.97
C GLY A 117 -15.67 -9.82 -8.83
N GLY A 118 -14.69 -8.92 -8.94
CA GLY A 118 -13.60 -8.77 -7.96
C GLY A 118 -12.50 -9.81 -8.10
N VAL A 119 -11.38 -9.57 -7.39
CA VAL A 119 -10.16 -10.36 -7.40
C VAL A 119 -10.04 -11.16 -6.11
N TYR A 120 -9.69 -12.42 -6.21
CA TYR A 120 -9.41 -13.26 -5.03
C TYR A 120 -8.19 -12.78 -4.25
N TRP A 121 -8.05 -13.27 -3.02
CA TRP A 121 -6.87 -13.01 -2.19
C TRP A 121 -5.74 -13.99 -2.46
N ASP A 122 -6.05 -15.28 -2.49
CA ASP A 122 -5.09 -16.38 -2.71
C ASP A 122 -5.40 -17.07 -4.04
N GLU A 123 -4.38 -17.30 -4.86
CA GLU A 123 -4.50 -17.98 -6.14
C GLU A 123 -4.96 -19.44 -5.99
N ASN A 124 -4.48 -20.12 -4.94
CA ASN A 124 -4.75 -21.53 -4.72
C ASN A 124 -6.02 -21.76 -3.89
N ALA A 125 -6.32 -20.87 -2.93
CA ALA A 125 -7.50 -20.93 -2.09
C ALA A 125 -8.50 -19.83 -2.48
N LYS A 126 -9.27 -20.07 -3.53
CA LYS A 126 -10.29 -19.12 -4.04
C LYS A 126 -11.52 -19.09 -3.12
N ASP A 127 -11.34 -18.77 -1.85
CA ASP A 127 -12.38 -18.79 -0.82
C ASP A 127 -12.85 -17.41 -0.39
N SER A 128 -12.10 -16.36 -0.72
CA SER A 128 -12.45 -14.98 -0.40
C SER A 128 -11.91 -13.97 -1.40
N LYS A 129 -12.63 -12.85 -1.53
CA LYS A 129 -12.22 -11.64 -2.24
C LYS A 129 -12.07 -10.52 -1.24
N ASN A 130 -10.81 -10.07 -1.07
CA ASN A 130 -10.42 -9.15 -0.02
C ASN A 130 -10.27 -7.72 -0.54
N THR A 131 -10.53 -6.74 0.32
CA THR A 131 -10.29 -5.33 -0.04
C THR A 131 -8.82 -5.08 -0.36
N CYS A 132 -7.88 -5.74 0.34
CA CYS A 132 -6.44 -5.63 0.09
C CYS A 132 -5.97 -6.15 -1.26
N SER A 133 -6.74 -7.02 -1.93
CA SER A 133 -6.45 -7.42 -3.31
C SER A 133 -7.13 -6.51 -4.34
N ASN A 134 -8.31 -6.01 -4.01
CA ASN A 134 -9.15 -5.27 -4.95
C ASN A 134 -8.82 -3.78 -5.00
N ALA A 135 -8.72 -3.10 -3.87
CA ALA A 135 -8.42 -1.67 -3.82
C ALA A 135 -7.06 -1.33 -4.46
N PRO A 136 -5.94 -2.01 -4.11
CA PRO A 136 -4.66 -1.75 -4.78
C PRO A 136 -4.63 -2.22 -6.24
N ALA A 137 -5.44 -3.20 -6.65
CA ALA A 137 -5.59 -3.55 -8.07
C ALA A 137 -6.15 -2.38 -8.89
N VAL A 138 -7.10 -1.62 -8.35
CA VAL A 138 -7.58 -0.39 -8.99
C VAL A 138 -6.46 0.63 -9.13
N VAL A 139 -5.69 0.86 -8.07
CA VAL A 139 -4.55 1.80 -8.09
C VAL A 139 -3.53 1.39 -9.15
N LEU A 140 -3.14 0.11 -9.19
CA LEU A 140 -2.22 -0.40 -10.22
C LEU A 140 -2.76 -0.20 -11.63
N ALA A 141 -4.04 -0.54 -11.87
CA ALA A 141 -4.68 -0.35 -13.15
C ALA A 141 -4.61 1.11 -13.62
N LEU A 142 -4.93 2.04 -12.73
CA LEU A 142 -4.95 3.47 -13.06
C LEU A 142 -3.55 4.05 -13.29
N LYS A 143 -2.54 3.58 -12.55
CA LYS A 143 -1.14 3.92 -12.82
C LYS A 143 -0.68 3.40 -14.18
N LEU A 144 -1.04 2.16 -14.53
CA LEU A 144 -0.74 1.60 -15.86
C LEU A 144 -1.50 2.35 -16.96
N TYR A 145 -2.75 2.77 -16.72
CA TYR A 145 -3.48 3.65 -17.64
C TYR A 145 -2.76 4.97 -17.86
N GLN A 146 -2.33 5.64 -16.80
CA GLN A 146 -1.57 6.90 -16.90
C GLN A 146 -0.26 6.76 -17.69
N ILE A 147 0.40 5.61 -17.57
CA ILE A 147 1.65 5.32 -18.27
C ILE A 147 1.44 4.98 -19.74
N THR A 148 0.42 4.17 -20.05
CA THR A 148 0.26 3.53 -21.37
C THR A 148 -0.83 4.16 -22.22
N ASN A 149 -1.76 4.87 -21.61
CA ASN A 149 -3.02 5.36 -22.20
C ASN A 149 -3.89 4.25 -22.80
N ASP A 150 -3.74 3.00 -22.34
CA ASP A 150 -4.56 1.88 -22.77
C ASP A 150 -5.86 1.85 -21.95
N ALA A 151 -6.99 2.08 -22.62
CA ALA A 151 -8.31 2.16 -22.01
C ALA A 151 -8.72 0.87 -21.26
N ALA A 152 -8.15 -0.29 -21.61
CA ALA A 152 -8.48 -1.54 -20.94
C ALA A 152 -8.11 -1.48 -19.43
N TYR A 153 -7.04 -0.79 -19.05
CA TYR A 153 -6.69 -0.59 -17.64
C TYR A 153 -7.74 0.26 -16.92
N LEU A 154 -8.18 1.36 -17.52
CA LEU A 154 -9.19 2.24 -16.93
C LEU A 154 -10.52 1.51 -16.73
N GLU A 155 -11.00 0.79 -17.74
CA GLU A 155 -12.27 0.07 -17.65
C GLU A 155 -12.22 -1.03 -16.58
N ASN A 156 -11.16 -1.85 -16.56
CA ASN A 156 -10.99 -2.84 -15.49
C ASN A 156 -10.88 -2.20 -14.10
N GLY A 157 -10.16 -1.08 -13.98
CA GLY A 157 -10.08 -0.31 -12.73
C GLY A 157 -11.46 0.16 -12.25
N LYS A 158 -12.28 0.72 -13.16
CA LYS A 158 -13.67 1.13 -12.85
C LYS A 158 -14.53 -0.04 -12.39
N ASP A 159 -14.42 -1.19 -13.05
CA ASP A 159 -15.19 -2.39 -12.71
C ASP A 159 -14.82 -2.91 -11.31
N ILE A 160 -13.52 -3.06 -11.02
CA ILE A 160 -13.04 -3.52 -9.71
C ILE A 160 -13.42 -2.51 -8.61
N TYR A 161 -13.29 -1.20 -8.87
CA TYR A 161 -13.69 -0.16 -7.92
C TYR A 161 -15.18 -0.27 -7.56
N LYS A 162 -16.06 -0.34 -8.57
CA LYS A 162 -17.50 -0.45 -8.37
C LYS A 162 -17.88 -1.70 -7.60
N TRP A 163 -17.26 -2.84 -7.96
CA TRP A 163 -17.47 -4.10 -7.27
C TRP A 163 -17.05 -3.98 -5.79
N THR A 164 -15.84 -3.50 -5.52
CA THR A 164 -15.30 -3.36 -4.16
C THR A 164 -16.20 -2.46 -3.31
N LYS A 165 -16.59 -1.31 -3.85
CA LYS A 165 -17.51 -0.38 -3.17
C LYS A 165 -18.85 -1.05 -2.87
N SER A 166 -19.44 -1.76 -3.82
CA SER A 166 -20.76 -2.38 -3.66
C SER A 166 -20.79 -3.55 -2.68
N LYS A 167 -19.65 -4.26 -2.49
CA LYS A 167 -19.56 -5.48 -1.69
C LYS A 167 -18.92 -5.27 -0.32
N LEU A 168 -17.98 -4.33 -0.21
CA LEU A 168 -17.09 -4.24 0.94
C LEU A 168 -17.10 -2.87 1.64
N GLN A 169 -17.83 -1.87 1.13
CA GLN A 169 -17.99 -0.60 1.85
C GLN A 169 -19.06 -0.74 2.94
N ASP A 170 -18.73 -0.36 4.17
CA ASP A 170 -19.68 -0.25 5.27
C ASP A 170 -20.53 1.02 5.07
N PRO A 171 -21.86 0.89 4.87
CA PRO A 171 -22.72 2.06 4.65
C PRO A 171 -22.88 2.94 5.89
N SER A 172 -22.48 2.47 7.07
CA SER A 172 -22.64 3.19 8.33
C SER A 172 -21.57 4.25 8.57
N ASP A 173 -20.34 4.03 8.04
CA ASP A 173 -19.21 4.91 8.24
C ASP A 173 -18.29 5.09 7.01
N TYR A 174 -18.68 4.55 5.86
CA TYR A 174 -17.97 4.59 4.58
C TYR A 174 -16.62 3.84 4.51
N LEU A 175 -16.12 3.29 5.63
CA LEU A 175 -14.88 2.50 5.65
C LEU A 175 -15.09 1.14 4.98
N TYR A 176 -13.98 0.47 4.64
CA TYR A 176 -14.04 -0.82 3.97
C TYR A 176 -13.77 -1.97 4.94
N TRP A 177 -14.64 -2.99 4.88
CA TRP A 177 -14.46 -4.28 5.51
C TRP A 177 -13.29 -5.05 4.90
N ASP A 178 -12.80 -6.06 5.63
CA ASP A 178 -11.65 -6.86 5.19
C ASP A 178 -11.92 -7.67 3.93
N CYS A 179 -12.93 -8.56 3.99
CA CYS A 179 -13.23 -9.43 2.87
C CYS A 179 -14.68 -9.93 2.83
N ILE A 180 -15.05 -10.46 1.67
CA ILE A 180 -16.24 -11.28 1.50
C ILE A 180 -15.83 -12.70 1.10
N LYS A 181 -16.31 -13.70 1.84
CA LYS A 181 -16.11 -15.11 1.51
C LYS A 181 -17.00 -15.52 0.35
N THR A 182 -16.63 -16.56 -0.41
CA THR A 182 -17.47 -17.12 -1.50
C THR A 182 -18.83 -17.60 -1.00
N SER A 183 -18.96 -17.92 0.30
CA SER A 183 -20.23 -18.19 0.96
C SER A 183 -21.15 -16.96 1.13
N GLY A 184 -20.66 -15.76 0.80
CA GLY A 184 -21.36 -14.49 1.04
C GLY A 184 -21.14 -13.90 2.45
N LYS A 185 -20.41 -14.57 3.33
CA LYS A 185 -20.09 -14.05 4.68
C LYS A 185 -19.07 -12.91 4.56
N ILE A 186 -19.34 -11.78 5.22
CA ILE A 186 -18.44 -10.63 5.27
C ILE A 186 -17.66 -10.67 6.59
N GLU A 187 -16.34 -10.47 6.51
CA GLU A 187 -15.47 -10.22 7.66
C GLU A 187 -15.31 -8.71 7.82
N THR A 188 -15.86 -8.19 8.92
CA THR A 188 -16.09 -6.75 9.10
C THR A 188 -14.93 -5.99 9.75
N SER A 189 -13.76 -6.61 9.93
CA SER A 189 -12.56 -5.93 10.37
C SER A 189 -12.21 -4.77 9.43
N LYS A 190 -11.75 -3.65 9.99
CA LYS A 190 -11.39 -2.46 9.24
C LYS A 190 -9.91 -2.15 9.41
N PHE A 191 -9.18 -2.14 8.32
CA PHE A 191 -7.76 -1.82 8.28
C PHE A 191 -7.53 -0.51 7.51
N SER A 192 -6.59 0.30 8.00
CA SER A 192 -6.34 1.63 7.43
C SER A 192 -5.93 1.58 5.96
N TYR A 193 -5.11 0.60 5.55
CA TYR A 193 -4.66 0.45 4.17
C TYR A 193 -5.82 0.14 3.19
N ASN A 194 -6.84 -0.60 3.61
CA ASN A 194 -8.00 -0.93 2.78
C ASN A 194 -8.76 0.33 2.34
N SER A 195 -9.15 1.15 3.32
CA SER A 195 -9.89 2.38 3.08
C SER A 195 -9.01 3.45 2.42
N GLY A 196 -7.73 3.51 2.81
CA GLY A 196 -6.76 4.43 2.21
C GLY A 196 -6.50 4.15 0.72
N GLN A 197 -6.42 2.87 0.32
CA GLN A 197 -6.27 2.52 -1.10
C GLN A 197 -7.53 2.80 -1.90
N MET A 198 -8.72 2.60 -1.34
CA MET A 198 -9.95 3.00 -2.02
C MET A 198 -10.07 4.53 -2.15
N MET A 199 -9.56 5.29 -1.19
CA MET A 199 -9.44 6.75 -1.29
C MET A 199 -8.50 7.13 -2.44
N GLN A 200 -7.29 6.54 -2.51
CA GLN A 200 -6.35 6.78 -3.59
C GLN A 200 -6.93 6.40 -4.95
N ALA A 201 -7.57 5.23 -5.05
CA ALA A 201 -8.25 4.76 -6.25
C ALA A 201 -9.33 5.74 -6.72
N ALA A 202 -10.13 6.28 -5.80
CA ALA A 202 -11.16 7.25 -6.11
C ALA A 202 -10.57 8.54 -6.70
N VAL A 203 -9.51 9.09 -6.10
CA VAL A 203 -8.84 10.29 -6.65
C VAL A 203 -8.25 10.02 -8.04
N LEU A 204 -7.59 8.88 -8.24
CA LEU A 204 -7.04 8.50 -9.55
C LEU A 204 -8.13 8.33 -10.61
N LEU A 205 -9.30 7.78 -10.24
CA LEU A 205 -10.47 7.71 -11.14
C LEU A 205 -11.00 9.10 -11.46
N TYR A 206 -11.11 9.99 -10.49
CA TYR A 206 -11.49 11.38 -10.73
C TYR A 206 -10.53 12.05 -11.72
N ASN A 207 -9.23 11.92 -11.51
CA ASN A 207 -8.23 12.49 -12.41
C ASN A 207 -8.30 11.92 -13.83
N ALA A 208 -8.65 10.63 -13.97
CA ALA A 208 -8.76 9.96 -15.27
C ALA A 208 -10.06 10.26 -16.03
N THR A 209 -11.15 10.54 -15.31
CA THR A 209 -12.51 10.61 -15.93
C THR A 209 -13.17 11.98 -15.80
N GLY A 210 -12.80 12.79 -14.82
CA GLY A 210 -13.50 14.02 -14.44
C GLY A 210 -14.85 13.79 -13.77
N GLU A 211 -15.20 12.55 -13.39
CA GLU A 211 -16.48 12.23 -12.75
C GLU A 211 -16.46 12.63 -11.26
N GLU A 212 -17.21 13.67 -10.87
CA GLU A 212 -17.27 14.26 -9.52
C GLU A 212 -17.66 13.25 -8.42
N GLN A 213 -18.33 12.18 -8.77
CA GLN A 213 -18.70 11.13 -7.82
C GLN A 213 -17.45 10.51 -7.16
N TYR A 214 -16.37 10.33 -7.90
CA TYR A 214 -15.13 9.76 -7.35
C TYR A 214 -14.44 10.72 -6.37
N LEU A 215 -14.44 12.03 -6.65
CA LEU A 215 -13.92 13.02 -5.70
C LEU A 215 -14.76 13.08 -4.42
N THR A 216 -16.07 12.99 -4.55
CA THR A 216 -17.00 12.91 -3.41
C THR A 216 -16.70 11.67 -2.55
N ASP A 217 -16.51 10.50 -3.18
CA ASP A 217 -16.16 9.26 -2.48
C ASP A 217 -14.83 9.39 -1.73
N ALA A 218 -13.82 9.98 -2.37
CA ALA A 218 -12.52 10.21 -1.75
C ALA A 218 -12.60 11.11 -0.50
N LYS A 219 -13.39 12.18 -0.55
CA LYS A 219 -13.60 13.11 0.57
C LYS A 219 -14.32 12.45 1.74
N LEU A 220 -15.38 11.68 1.47
CA LEU A 220 -16.08 10.92 2.51
C LEU A 220 -15.16 9.90 3.17
N LEU A 221 -14.35 9.20 2.37
CA LEU A 221 -13.36 8.25 2.89
C LEU A 221 -12.27 8.95 3.72
N ALA A 222 -11.78 10.11 3.29
CA ALA A 222 -10.77 10.87 4.04
C ALA A 222 -11.30 11.26 5.42
N GLU A 223 -12.53 11.78 5.50
CA GLU A 223 -13.17 12.12 6.76
C GLU A 223 -13.36 10.88 7.65
N ALA A 224 -13.86 9.77 7.09
CA ALA A 224 -14.05 8.51 7.79
C ALA A 224 -12.72 7.95 8.33
N CYS A 225 -11.67 7.92 7.50
CA CYS A 225 -10.33 7.49 7.90
C CYS A 225 -9.76 8.37 9.00
N TYR A 226 -9.90 9.69 8.89
CA TYR A 226 -9.43 10.62 9.90
C TYR A 226 -10.14 10.43 11.25
N ASN A 227 -11.45 10.18 11.22
CA ASN A 227 -12.23 9.96 12.44
C ASN A 227 -11.92 8.60 13.10
N TYR A 228 -11.66 7.57 12.31
CA TYR A 228 -11.50 6.20 12.81
C TYR A 228 -10.04 5.82 13.14
N PHE A 229 -9.08 6.19 12.27
CA PHE A 229 -7.67 5.78 12.39
C PHE A 229 -6.76 6.83 13.03
N PHE A 230 -7.30 7.97 13.45
CA PHE A 230 -6.60 8.94 14.28
C PHE A 230 -7.31 9.09 15.63
N GLU A 231 -6.57 9.55 16.62
CA GLU A 231 -7.10 9.80 17.96
C GLU A 231 -6.53 11.09 18.56
N ASN A 232 -7.21 11.62 19.57
CA ASN A 232 -6.68 12.73 20.34
C ASN A 232 -5.55 12.19 21.23
N PHE A 233 -4.43 12.85 21.21
CA PHE A 233 -3.22 12.41 21.88
C PHE A 233 -2.57 13.56 22.66
N ILE A 234 -2.05 13.23 23.84
CA ILE A 234 -1.20 14.12 24.64
C ILE A 234 0.14 13.41 24.80
N SER A 235 1.20 14.01 24.27
CA SER A 235 2.54 13.45 24.35
C SER A 235 3.04 13.48 25.80
N ASN A 236 3.35 12.33 26.36
CA ASN A 236 3.98 12.23 27.69
C ASN A 236 5.37 12.89 27.73
N SER A 237 6.05 12.96 26.59
CA SER A 237 7.41 13.49 26.49
C SER A 237 7.45 15.01 26.30
N SER A 238 6.44 15.61 25.66
CA SER A 238 6.43 17.07 25.37
C SER A 238 5.26 17.84 25.99
N GLY A 239 4.20 17.16 26.43
CA GLY A 239 2.95 17.77 26.86
C GLY A 239 2.09 18.33 25.72
N GLU A 240 2.52 18.21 24.47
CA GLU A 240 1.79 18.71 23.30
C GLU A 240 0.52 17.90 23.04
N GLN A 241 -0.58 18.58 22.69
CA GLN A 241 -1.86 17.97 22.34
C GLN A 241 -2.08 18.06 20.82
N PHE A 242 -2.38 16.92 20.18
CA PHE A 242 -2.67 16.86 18.75
C PHE A 242 -3.41 15.55 18.38
N ARG A 243 -3.86 15.46 17.12
CA ARG A 243 -4.37 14.19 16.58
C ARG A 243 -3.21 13.37 16.08
N ILE A 244 -3.10 12.10 16.53
CA ILE A 244 -2.05 11.15 16.13
C ILE A 244 -2.66 9.98 15.35
N LEU A 245 -1.90 9.40 14.44
CA LEU A 245 -2.21 8.10 13.86
C LEU A 245 -2.24 7.05 14.98
N LYS A 246 -3.32 6.29 15.06
CA LYS A 246 -3.44 5.20 16.03
C LYS A 246 -2.33 4.18 15.85
N ASP A 247 -1.87 3.64 16.96
CA ASP A 247 -0.91 2.55 16.96
C ASP A 247 -1.47 1.32 16.25
N GLY A 248 -0.59 0.56 15.63
CA GLY A 248 -0.91 -0.59 14.79
C GLY A 248 0.19 -0.81 13.75
N SER A 249 -0.15 -1.39 12.61
CA SER A 249 0.83 -1.53 11.53
C SER A 249 1.17 -0.17 10.91
N ARG A 250 2.41 0.26 11.04
CA ARG A 250 2.89 1.50 10.39
C ARG A 250 2.78 1.43 8.88
N TRP A 251 3.03 0.26 8.31
CA TRP A 251 2.90 0.07 6.88
C TRP A 251 1.45 0.25 6.41
N PHE A 252 0.46 -0.28 7.15
CA PHE A 252 -0.96 -0.03 6.83
C PHE A 252 -1.29 1.47 6.86
N ASN A 253 -0.74 2.19 7.82
CA ASN A 253 -0.93 3.63 7.93
C ASN A 253 -0.21 4.39 6.81
N ALA A 254 0.99 3.97 6.38
CA ALA A 254 1.69 4.57 5.25
C ALA A 254 0.87 4.43 3.96
N ILE A 255 0.32 3.25 3.70
CA ILE A 255 -0.57 3.04 2.57
C ILE A 255 -1.83 3.91 2.64
N MET A 256 -2.43 4.08 3.82
CA MET A 256 -3.56 5.00 3.98
C MET A 256 -3.15 6.44 3.66
N VAL A 257 -1.99 6.86 4.10
CA VAL A 257 -1.49 8.22 3.88
C VAL A 257 -1.25 8.51 2.40
N ARG A 258 -0.90 7.52 1.57
CA ARG A 258 -0.86 7.68 0.10
C ARG A 258 -2.20 8.22 -0.44
N GLY A 259 -3.32 7.74 0.11
CA GLY A 259 -4.65 8.24 -0.25
C GLY A 259 -4.87 9.71 0.13
N PHE A 260 -4.48 10.09 1.35
CA PHE A 260 -4.54 11.49 1.79
C PHE A 260 -3.67 12.41 0.94
N LEU A 261 -2.46 11.97 0.60
CA LEU A 261 -1.55 12.74 -0.25
C LEU A 261 -2.11 12.91 -1.67
N GLU A 262 -2.69 11.85 -2.24
CA GLU A 262 -3.31 11.94 -3.55
C GLU A 262 -4.50 12.91 -3.54
N LEU A 263 -5.35 12.84 -2.50
CA LEU A 263 -6.46 13.77 -2.35
C LEU A 263 -5.97 15.22 -2.16
N ASN A 264 -4.91 15.44 -1.39
CA ASN A 264 -4.36 16.77 -1.13
C ASN A 264 -3.86 17.49 -2.41
N LYS A 265 -3.49 16.73 -3.46
CA LYS A 265 -3.10 17.31 -4.76
C LYS A 265 -4.28 17.94 -5.52
N VAL A 266 -5.50 17.46 -5.29
CA VAL A 266 -6.71 17.94 -5.96
C VAL A 266 -7.56 18.83 -5.06
N GLU A 267 -7.54 18.58 -3.76
CA GLU A 267 -8.25 19.35 -2.75
C GLU A 267 -7.46 19.37 -1.44
N SER A 268 -6.73 20.45 -1.22
CA SER A 268 -5.88 20.62 -0.03
C SER A 268 -6.68 20.66 1.26
N ASN A 269 -6.29 19.85 2.25
CA ASN A 269 -6.85 19.86 3.59
C ASN A 269 -5.75 19.86 4.66
N GLY A 270 -5.43 21.05 5.16
CA GLY A 270 -4.38 21.24 6.17
C GLY A 270 -4.62 20.47 7.45
N THR A 271 -5.85 20.17 7.83
CA THR A 271 -6.16 19.41 9.05
C THR A 271 -5.60 18.00 9.00
N TYR A 272 -5.81 17.29 7.89
CA TYR A 272 -5.29 15.93 7.71
C TYR A 272 -3.76 15.93 7.64
N MET A 273 -3.21 16.82 6.82
CA MET A 273 -1.76 16.91 6.61
C MET A 273 -1.01 17.29 7.90
N ILE A 274 -1.57 18.22 8.71
CA ILE A 274 -1.00 18.59 10.02
C ILE A 274 -0.99 17.37 10.97
N ALA A 275 -2.09 16.63 11.07
CA ALA A 275 -2.18 15.48 11.96
C ALA A 275 -1.19 14.37 11.58
N ILE A 276 -1.06 14.10 10.28
CA ILE A 276 -0.11 13.14 9.76
C ILE A 276 1.33 13.60 10.07
N ARG A 277 1.69 14.87 9.72
CA ARG A 277 3.02 15.43 10.01
C ARG A 277 3.36 15.32 11.50
N LYS A 278 2.45 15.74 12.38
CA LYS A 278 2.68 15.65 13.83
C LYS A 278 2.90 14.22 14.30
N SER A 279 2.19 13.24 13.72
CA SER A 279 2.41 11.83 14.02
C SER A 279 3.82 11.38 13.65
N VAL A 280 4.28 11.76 12.45
CA VAL A 280 5.62 11.40 11.95
C VAL A 280 6.72 12.12 12.75
N ASP A 281 6.56 13.41 13.02
CA ASP A 281 7.52 14.20 13.83
C ASP A 281 7.63 13.65 15.25
N HIS A 282 6.50 13.25 15.85
CA HIS A 282 6.48 12.63 17.16
C HIS A 282 7.20 11.29 17.14
N ALA A 283 6.89 10.43 16.15
CA ALA A 283 7.57 9.15 16.00
C ALA A 283 9.08 9.33 15.80
N TRP A 284 9.49 10.27 14.97
CA TRP A 284 10.91 10.59 14.74
C TRP A 284 11.64 10.95 16.02
N LYS A 285 11.02 11.75 16.89
CA LYS A 285 11.64 12.25 18.13
C LYS A 285 11.61 11.26 19.27
N TYR A 286 10.55 10.46 19.40
CA TYR A 286 10.25 9.73 20.62
C TYR A 286 10.06 8.22 20.45
N THR A 287 10.03 7.70 19.22
CA THR A 287 9.84 6.27 18.97
C THR A 287 10.95 5.65 18.13
N ARG A 288 12.17 6.17 18.31
CA ARG A 288 13.41 5.61 17.76
C ARG A 288 14.27 5.04 18.87
N ASP A 289 14.85 3.89 18.61
CA ASP A 289 15.90 3.36 19.47
C ASP A 289 17.18 4.22 19.34
N ALA A 290 17.74 4.63 20.46
CA ALA A 290 18.86 5.58 20.49
C ALA A 290 20.18 4.98 19.99
N GLU A 291 20.35 3.64 20.09
CA GLU A 291 21.59 2.96 19.71
C GLU A 291 21.58 2.58 18.24
N THR A 292 20.47 2.02 17.75
CA THR A 292 20.34 1.53 16.38
C THR A 292 19.75 2.54 15.40
N GLY A 293 19.03 3.54 15.91
CA GLY A 293 18.27 4.50 15.12
C GLY A 293 17.00 3.92 14.46
N LEU A 294 16.69 2.65 14.71
CA LEU A 294 15.51 1.99 14.19
C LEU A 294 14.25 2.42 14.94
N PHE A 295 13.11 2.35 14.26
CA PHE A 295 11.83 2.74 14.84
C PHE A 295 11.11 1.56 15.52
N PHE A 296 10.47 1.84 16.64
CA PHE A 296 9.46 0.97 17.22
C PHE A 296 8.15 1.05 16.42
N LYS A 297 7.22 0.12 16.62
CA LYS A 297 5.97 0.08 15.84
C LYS A 297 4.98 1.20 16.17
N GLN A 298 5.01 1.71 17.41
CA GLN A 298 4.06 2.70 17.91
C GLN A 298 4.40 4.12 17.45
N PHE A 299 3.38 4.89 17.08
CA PHE A 299 3.49 6.34 16.86
C PHE A 299 3.48 7.09 18.19
N SER A 300 2.71 6.60 19.17
CA SER A 300 2.54 7.23 20.48
C SER A 300 3.81 7.23 21.32
N GLY A 301 4.66 6.22 21.18
CA GLY A 301 5.81 6.02 22.05
C GLY A 301 5.44 5.62 23.48
N ASN A 302 4.16 5.37 23.76
CA ASN A 302 3.69 4.87 25.03
C ASN A 302 3.81 3.34 25.06
N ASP A 303 4.22 2.79 26.21
CA ASP A 303 4.26 1.34 26.43
C ASP A 303 5.01 0.54 25.34
N ILE A 304 6.21 1.03 24.96
CA ILE A 304 7.06 0.35 23.99
C ILE A 304 7.49 -1.00 24.58
N THR A 305 6.97 -2.09 24.00
CA THR A 305 7.25 -3.46 24.44
C THR A 305 7.89 -4.32 23.37
N ASP A 306 7.93 -3.84 22.12
CA ASP A 306 8.48 -4.54 20.97
C ASP A 306 9.94 -4.17 20.70
N ASN A 307 10.63 -5.01 19.94
CA ASN A 307 11.97 -4.70 19.45
C ASN A 307 11.90 -3.77 18.25
N PRO A 308 12.81 -2.77 18.14
CA PRO A 308 12.96 -2.04 16.89
C PRO A 308 13.54 -2.98 15.83
N GLY A 309 13.05 -2.93 14.61
CA GLY A 309 13.61 -3.74 13.53
C GLY A 309 12.59 -4.48 12.68
N ASP A 310 11.30 -4.32 12.93
CA ASP A 310 10.26 -4.78 12.00
C ASP A 310 10.46 -4.09 10.65
N ILE A 311 10.75 -4.87 9.61
CA ILE A 311 11.06 -4.37 8.27
C ILE A 311 9.92 -3.53 7.68
N LEU A 312 8.66 -3.90 7.97
CA LEU A 312 7.48 -3.16 7.54
C LEU A 312 7.42 -1.78 8.19
N ALA A 313 7.74 -1.70 9.49
CA ALA A 313 7.77 -0.43 10.20
C ALA A 313 8.91 0.48 9.70
N GLN A 314 10.09 -0.08 9.42
CA GLN A 314 11.22 0.69 8.91
C GLN A 314 10.95 1.23 7.50
N GLY A 315 10.48 0.38 6.58
CA GLY A 315 10.10 0.81 5.22
C GLY A 315 9.03 1.90 5.22
N ALA A 316 7.99 1.72 6.04
CA ALA A 316 6.93 2.72 6.21
C ALA A 316 7.46 4.07 6.73
N MET A 317 8.40 4.06 7.69
CA MET A 317 8.97 5.31 8.21
C MET A 317 9.83 6.05 7.19
N VAL A 318 10.58 5.32 6.34
CA VAL A 318 11.30 5.95 5.21
C VAL A 318 10.31 6.62 4.26
N GLU A 319 9.22 5.93 3.92
CA GLU A 319 8.16 6.48 3.08
C GLU A 319 7.53 7.73 3.72
N PHE A 320 7.12 7.65 4.98
CA PHE A 320 6.57 8.80 5.70
C PHE A 320 7.50 10.02 5.70
N CYS A 321 8.77 9.83 6.00
CA CYS A 321 9.73 10.93 6.07
C CYS A 321 9.92 11.63 4.71
N LEU A 322 9.88 10.87 3.61
CA LEU A 322 10.14 11.42 2.27
C LEU A 322 8.89 12.03 1.62
N LEU A 323 7.71 11.45 1.87
CA LEU A 323 6.45 12.01 1.38
C LEU A 323 6.14 13.41 1.95
N TYR A 324 6.77 13.76 3.09
CA TYR A 324 6.60 15.08 3.70
C TYR A 324 7.57 16.13 3.23
N THR A 325 8.75 15.73 2.78
CA THR A 325 9.75 16.70 2.33
C THR A 325 9.43 17.28 0.97
N SER A 326 8.62 16.58 0.16
CA SER A 326 8.19 17.07 -1.16
C SER A 326 7.07 18.11 -1.07
N ASP A 327 6.13 17.95 -0.11
CA ASP A 327 5.01 18.92 0.06
C ASP A 327 5.39 20.13 0.93
N ALA A 328 6.59 20.18 1.51
CA ALA A 328 7.07 21.29 2.33
C ALA A 328 7.96 22.28 1.54
N ALA A 329 8.16 22.01 0.25
CA ALA A 329 8.99 22.85 -0.64
C ALA A 329 8.18 23.84 -1.49
N ASP A 330 6.83 23.80 -1.42
CA ASP A 330 5.88 24.77 -1.95
C ASP A 330 5.18 25.48 -0.77
#